data_521b02e78c7e667d871539446b0fc47a
#
_entry.id   521b02e78c7e667d871539446b0fc47a
#
_cell.length_a   1.000
_cell.length_b   1.000
_cell.length_c   1.000
_cell.angle_alpha   90.00
_cell.angle_beta   90.00
_cell.angle_gamma   90.00
#
_symmetry.space_group_name_H-M   'P 1'
#
loop_
_entity.id
_entity.type
_entity.pdbx_description
1 polymer ?
#
loop_
_entity_poly.entity_id
_entity_poly.type
_entity_poly.pdbx_seq_one_letter_code
_entity_poly.pdbx_strand_id
1 'polypeptide(L)'
;KACQSTHSCRHCGKRHHSLLHFEAIPSGDCQVPNSAEATSIKPMSGVGFASPAMGVLLATALIEVRDNGGNSKVLRALLDCGSQSSFISQQAFHLLGLSRRHTSGLVQGLGQVVTAANLGSVIITFRPVGQLTPTFKVNALILPKICDDLPCVSLSAEHWSHFRAKLPLADPSCVSRAGIDMLLGADVYSQLLSGE
;
A
#
# COMPACT_ATOMS: atom_id res chain seq x y z
N LYS A 1 6.35 13.21 -29.84
CA LYS A 1 7.64 13.21 -30.60
C LYS A 1 7.94 11.74 -30.90
N ALA A 2 8.12 11.39 -32.20
CA ALA A 2 8.47 10.04 -32.60
C ALA A 2 9.92 9.72 -32.16
N CYS A 3 10.17 8.48 -31.74
CA CYS A 3 11.52 8.02 -31.38
C CYS A 3 12.44 8.05 -32.59
N GLN A 4 13.55 8.77 -32.50
CA GLN A 4 14.53 8.90 -33.58
C GLN A 4 15.62 7.81 -33.55
N SER A 5 15.51 6.81 -32.67
CA SER A 5 16.46 5.70 -32.59
C SER A 5 16.42 4.84 -33.85
N THR A 6 17.57 4.59 -34.43
CA THR A 6 17.76 3.68 -35.57
C THR A 6 17.90 2.23 -35.18
N HIS A 7 17.99 1.93 -33.86
CA HIS A 7 18.19 0.59 -33.35
C HIS A 7 16.89 -0.15 -33.17
N SER A 8 16.87 -1.42 -33.57
CA SER A 8 15.76 -2.36 -33.35
C SER A 8 16.04 -3.28 -32.19
N CYS A 9 14.98 -3.88 -31.66
CA CYS A 9 15.08 -4.87 -30.58
C CYS A 9 15.88 -6.09 -31.03
N ARG A 10 16.87 -6.50 -30.25
CA ARG A 10 17.75 -7.65 -30.55
C ARG A 10 17.01 -9.01 -30.51
N HIS A 11 15.82 -9.06 -29.89
CA HIS A 11 15.06 -10.30 -29.74
C HIS A 11 14.01 -10.48 -30.84
N CYS A 12 13.37 -9.42 -31.30
CA CYS A 12 12.24 -9.52 -32.27
C CYS A 12 12.37 -8.63 -33.50
N GLY A 13 13.44 -7.83 -33.63
CA GLY A 13 13.64 -6.91 -34.76
C GLY A 13 12.71 -5.70 -34.84
N LYS A 14 11.70 -5.58 -33.97
CA LYS A 14 10.74 -4.46 -33.95
C LYS A 14 11.34 -3.19 -33.35
N ARG A 15 10.74 -2.03 -33.66
CA ARG A 15 11.18 -0.72 -33.16
C ARG A 15 10.82 -0.49 -31.69
N HIS A 16 11.61 -1.07 -30.78
CA HIS A 16 11.61 -0.76 -29.35
C HIS A 16 12.97 -1.17 -28.76
N HIS A 17 13.30 -0.63 -27.59
CA HIS A 17 14.53 -1.01 -26.90
C HIS A 17 14.44 -2.46 -26.41
N SER A 18 15.56 -3.22 -26.48
CA SER A 18 15.57 -4.65 -26.09
C SER A 18 15.12 -4.94 -24.66
N LEU A 19 15.31 -3.99 -23.73
CA LEU A 19 14.81 -4.08 -22.36
C LEU A 19 13.28 -3.98 -22.26
N LEU A 20 12.60 -3.50 -23.31
CA LEU A 20 11.14 -3.43 -23.40
C LEU A 20 10.57 -4.59 -24.22
N HIS A 21 11.38 -5.61 -24.46
CA HIS A 21 10.92 -6.81 -25.14
C HIS A 21 10.18 -7.70 -24.15
N PHE A 22 8.92 -7.98 -24.48
CA PHE A 22 8.13 -8.99 -23.79
C PHE A 22 8.00 -10.20 -24.71
N GLU A 23 8.42 -11.36 -24.27
CA GLU A 23 8.12 -12.61 -24.96
C GLU A 23 6.61 -12.81 -24.90
N ALA A 24 5.96 -12.82 -26.07
CA ALA A 24 4.55 -13.15 -26.14
C ALA A 24 4.38 -14.61 -25.72
N ILE A 25 3.71 -14.85 -24.62
CA ILE A 25 3.26 -16.17 -24.22
C ILE A 25 2.37 -16.66 -25.38
N PRO A 26 2.63 -17.84 -25.99
CA PRO A 26 1.78 -18.36 -27.07
C PRO A 26 0.35 -18.44 -26.55
N SER A 27 -0.57 -17.74 -27.23
CA SER A 27 -1.99 -17.79 -26.96
C SER A 27 -2.49 -19.21 -27.28
N GLY A 28 -2.48 -20.06 -26.25
CA GLY A 28 -3.29 -21.26 -26.26
C GLY A 28 -4.75 -20.87 -26.24
N ASP A 29 -5.55 -21.45 -27.12
CA ASP A 29 -6.98 -21.23 -27.27
C ASP A 29 -7.69 -21.20 -25.91
N CYS A 30 -8.02 -20.01 -25.42
CA CYS A 30 -8.98 -19.84 -24.34
C CYS A 30 -10.39 -19.96 -24.95
N GLN A 31 -10.92 -21.17 -24.97
CA GLN A 31 -12.36 -21.38 -25.10
C GLN A 31 -13.05 -20.73 -23.89
N VAL A 32 -13.85 -19.71 -24.17
CA VAL A 32 -14.69 -19.05 -23.16
C VAL A 32 -15.86 -20.01 -22.83
N PRO A 33 -15.98 -20.53 -21.61
CA PRO A 33 -17.20 -21.21 -21.21
C PRO A 33 -18.28 -20.16 -20.96
N ASN A 34 -19.32 -20.21 -21.76
CA ASN A 34 -20.52 -19.42 -21.63
C ASN A 34 -21.39 -20.09 -20.55
N SER A 35 -21.30 -19.65 -19.31
CA SER A 35 -22.32 -19.90 -18.29
C SER A 35 -22.27 -18.83 -17.21
N ALA A 36 -23.40 -18.14 -17.09
CA ALA A 36 -23.66 -17.12 -16.11
C ALA A 36 -23.72 -17.73 -14.69
N GLU A 37 -22.67 -17.52 -13.92
CA GLU A 37 -22.76 -17.47 -12.47
C GLU A 37 -21.98 -16.25 -12.01
N ALA A 38 -22.71 -15.29 -11.44
CA ALA A 38 -22.18 -14.08 -10.86
C ALA A 38 -21.38 -14.44 -9.60
N THR A 39 -20.14 -14.83 -9.77
CA THR A 39 -19.20 -14.97 -8.66
C THR A 39 -18.79 -13.57 -8.24
N SER A 40 -19.22 -13.19 -7.05
CA SER A 40 -18.85 -11.95 -6.37
C SER A 40 -17.34 -11.80 -6.35
N ILE A 41 -16.80 -10.99 -7.27
CA ILE A 41 -15.40 -10.60 -7.27
C ILE A 41 -15.23 -9.61 -6.11
N LYS A 42 -14.66 -10.07 -5.00
CA LYS A 42 -14.21 -9.17 -3.94
C LYS A 42 -13.18 -8.22 -4.54
N PRO A 43 -13.34 -6.89 -4.39
CA PRO A 43 -12.31 -5.95 -4.84
C PRO A 43 -11.05 -6.23 -4.03
N MET A 44 -10.01 -6.75 -4.68
CA MET A 44 -8.67 -6.79 -4.11
C MET A 44 -8.07 -5.39 -4.22
N SER A 45 -8.05 -4.67 -3.12
CA SER A 45 -7.21 -3.49 -2.98
C SER A 45 -5.77 -3.96 -2.81
N GLY A 46 -5.02 -3.93 -3.88
CA GLY A 46 -3.62 -4.28 -3.88
C GLY A 46 -3.27 -5.08 -5.13
N VAL A 47 -2.31 -4.59 -5.91
CA VAL A 47 -1.73 -5.35 -7.01
C VAL A 47 -0.86 -6.45 -6.41
N GLY A 48 -1.48 -7.50 -5.94
CA GLY A 48 -0.82 -8.74 -5.56
C GLY A 48 -1.08 -9.77 -6.63
N PHE A 49 -0.11 -10.04 -7.49
CA PHE A 49 -0.13 -11.29 -8.23
C PHE A 49 -0.01 -12.41 -7.19
N ALA A 50 -1.09 -13.12 -6.95
CA ALA A 50 -1.08 -14.31 -6.12
C ALA A 50 -0.31 -15.42 -6.83
N SER A 51 1.02 -15.36 -6.73
CA SER A 51 1.83 -16.55 -6.95
C SER A 51 1.84 -17.34 -5.64
N PRO A 52 1.43 -18.61 -5.60
CA PRO A 52 1.22 -19.34 -4.36
C PRO A 52 2.49 -19.64 -3.55
N ALA A 53 3.66 -19.19 -3.99
CA ALA A 53 4.93 -19.62 -3.41
C ALA A 53 5.87 -18.51 -2.89
N MET A 54 5.58 -17.24 -3.14
CA MET A 54 6.46 -16.15 -2.70
C MET A 54 5.65 -15.13 -1.88
N GLY A 55 5.82 -15.17 -0.56
CA GLY A 55 5.27 -14.13 0.31
C GLY A 55 5.92 -12.77 -0.01
N VAL A 56 5.11 -11.75 -0.28
CA VAL A 56 5.59 -10.37 -0.42
C VAL A 56 5.42 -9.68 0.93
N LEU A 57 6.51 -9.07 1.42
CA LEU A 57 6.49 -8.21 2.59
C LEU A 57 6.38 -6.76 2.13
N LEU A 58 5.26 -6.13 2.43
CA LEU A 58 5.07 -4.71 2.18
C LEU A 58 5.71 -3.88 3.31
N ALA A 59 6.17 -2.67 2.99
CA ALA A 59 6.79 -1.79 3.96
C ALA A 59 5.75 -1.30 4.98
N THR A 60 5.91 -1.68 6.25
CA THR A 60 5.08 -1.22 7.35
C THR A 60 5.90 -0.50 8.41
N ALA A 61 5.26 0.42 9.12
CA ALA A 61 5.84 1.15 10.25
C ALA A 61 4.85 1.27 11.39
N LEU A 62 5.35 1.25 12.62
CA LEU A 62 4.58 1.66 13.79
C LEU A 62 4.75 3.17 13.99
N ILE A 63 3.64 3.87 14.05
CA ILE A 63 3.61 5.32 14.27
C ILE A 63 2.85 5.66 15.54
N GLU A 64 3.28 6.71 16.21
CA GLU A 64 2.62 7.25 17.39
C GLU A 64 1.78 8.47 17.01
N VAL A 65 0.49 8.42 17.33
CA VAL A 65 -0.48 9.46 17.07
C VAL A 65 -1.11 9.89 18.38
N ARG A 66 -1.36 11.18 18.59
CA ARG A 66 -2.13 11.66 19.73
C ARG A 66 -3.62 11.63 19.43
N ASP A 67 -4.39 11.04 20.35
CA ASP A 67 -5.85 11.08 20.30
C ASP A 67 -6.39 12.47 20.70
N ASN A 68 -7.70 12.66 20.60
CA ASN A 68 -8.35 13.91 20.99
C ASN A 68 -8.19 14.26 22.48
N GLY A 69 -7.91 13.27 23.32
CA GLY A 69 -7.64 13.46 24.77
C GLY A 69 -6.15 13.73 25.06
N GLY A 70 -5.28 13.77 24.04
CA GLY A 70 -3.83 13.98 24.18
C GLY A 70 -3.04 12.71 24.51
N ASN A 71 -3.69 11.55 24.60
CA ASN A 71 -2.99 10.28 24.86
C ASN A 71 -2.35 9.76 23.59
N SER A 72 -1.19 9.11 23.74
CA SER A 72 -0.50 8.45 22.63
C SER A 72 -1.17 7.13 22.29
N LYS A 73 -1.42 6.92 20.99
CA LYS A 73 -1.89 5.66 20.41
C LYS A 73 -0.88 5.20 19.36
N VAL A 74 -0.57 3.92 19.37
CA VAL A 74 0.28 3.31 18.33
C VAL A 74 -0.62 2.75 17.24
N LEU A 75 -0.36 3.16 16.01
CA LEU A 75 -1.04 2.68 14.81
C LEU A 75 -0.03 1.97 13.90
N ARG A 76 -0.49 0.98 13.16
CA ARG A 76 0.30 0.31 12.14
C ARG A 76 0.00 0.93 10.78
N ALA A 77 1.02 1.49 10.15
CA ALA A 77 0.92 2.16 8.87
C ALA A 77 1.58 1.34 7.76
N LEU A 78 0.92 1.27 6.60
CA LEU A 78 1.48 0.80 5.33
C LEU A 78 2.10 1.99 4.60
N LEU A 79 3.34 1.85 4.14
CA LEU A 79 4.03 2.87 3.34
C LEU A 79 3.82 2.54 1.86
N ASP A 80 3.11 3.41 1.14
CA ASP A 80 2.73 3.18 -0.27
C ASP A 80 2.99 4.42 -1.14
N CYS A 81 4.13 4.45 -1.81
CA CYS A 81 4.48 5.54 -2.73
C CYS A 81 3.61 5.56 -4.01
N GLY A 82 2.86 4.51 -4.30
CA GLY A 82 1.93 4.43 -5.44
C GLY A 82 0.57 5.07 -5.17
N SER A 83 0.24 5.34 -3.92
CA SER A 83 -0.99 6.03 -3.54
C SER A 83 -0.77 7.54 -3.51
N GLN A 84 -1.60 8.32 -4.20
CA GLN A 84 -1.49 9.79 -4.22
C GLN A 84 -1.85 10.45 -2.89
N SER A 85 -2.68 9.79 -2.08
CA SER A 85 -3.20 10.31 -0.81
C SER A 85 -2.98 9.32 0.31
N SER A 86 -2.90 9.83 1.53
CA SER A 86 -2.91 9.01 2.73
C SER A 86 -4.33 8.66 3.18
N PHE A 87 -4.49 7.53 3.83
CA PHE A 87 -5.78 7.00 4.29
C PHE A 87 -5.70 6.53 5.74
N ILE A 88 -6.84 6.56 6.42
CA ILE A 88 -7.03 5.99 7.76
C ILE A 88 -8.26 5.11 7.78
N SER A 89 -8.18 3.96 8.47
CA SER A 89 -9.35 3.11 8.68
C SER A 89 -10.36 3.79 9.60
N GLN A 90 -11.65 3.54 9.37
CA GLN A 90 -12.72 4.06 10.23
C GLN A 90 -12.54 3.61 11.69
N GLN A 91 -12.03 2.41 11.91
CA GLN A 91 -11.73 1.90 13.25
C GLN A 91 -10.67 2.73 13.96
N ALA A 92 -9.52 3.00 13.29
CA ALA A 92 -8.47 3.84 13.84
C ALA A 92 -8.92 5.29 14.02
N PHE A 93 -9.71 5.83 13.08
CA PHE A 93 -10.31 7.16 13.22
C PHE A 93 -11.17 7.26 14.48
N HIS A 94 -12.02 6.27 14.76
CA HIS A 94 -12.84 6.25 15.99
C HIS A 94 -11.98 6.11 17.24
N LEU A 95 -10.93 5.28 17.21
CA LEU A 95 -9.99 5.10 18.31
C LEU A 95 -9.31 6.41 18.71
N LEU A 96 -9.00 7.26 17.72
CA LEU A 96 -8.36 8.55 17.93
C LEU A 96 -9.33 9.64 18.40
N GLY A 97 -10.63 9.51 18.11
CA GLY A 97 -11.66 10.48 18.45
C GLY A 97 -11.44 11.88 17.85
N LEU A 98 -10.69 11.99 16.76
CA LEU A 98 -10.36 13.25 16.10
C LEU A 98 -11.56 13.81 15.33
N SER A 99 -11.54 15.12 15.09
CA SER A 99 -12.60 15.81 14.36
C SER A 99 -12.53 15.52 12.87
N ARG A 100 -13.64 15.01 12.32
CA ARG A 100 -13.80 14.76 10.89
C ARG A 100 -14.08 16.06 10.13
N ARG A 101 -13.45 16.21 8.97
CA ARG A 101 -13.77 17.24 7.99
C ARG A 101 -14.61 16.63 6.88
N HIS A 102 -15.62 17.36 6.46
CA HIS A 102 -16.42 16.96 5.31
C HIS A 102 -15.59 17.10 4.04
N THR A 103 -15.42 16.00 3.33
CA THR A 103 -14.72 15.97 2.02
C THR A 103 -15.51 15.00 1.15
N SER A 104 -15.95 15.46 -0.01
CA SER A 104 -16.57 14.61 -1.01
C SER A 104 -15.50 14.18 -2.02
N GLY A 105 -15.43 12.90 -2.33
CA GLY A 105 -14.51 12.37 -3.33
C GLY A 105 -14.63 10.86 -3.42
N LEU A 106 -14.37 10.36 -4.61
CA LEU A 106 -14.31 8.93 -4.88
C LEU A 106 -12.85 8.51 -4.90
N VAL A 107 -12.54 7.42 -4.22
CA VAL A 107 -11.22 6.78 -4.30
C VAL A 107 -11.22 5.84 -5.49
N GLN A 108 -10.36 6.13 -6.45
CA GLN A 108 -10.18 5.30 -7.64
C GLN A 108 -8.89 4.50 -7.49
N GLY A 109 -9.00 3.20 -7.68
CA GLY A 109 -7.87 2.30 -7.78
C GLY A 109 -7.38 2.13 -9.22
N LEU A 110 -6.47 1.18 -9.44
CA LEU A 110 -6.00 0.81 -10.77
C LEU A 110 -7.17 0.40 -11.67
N GLY A 111 -7.09 0.77 -12.94
CA GLY A 111 -8.15 0.49 -13.91
C GLY A 111 -9.36 1.42 -13.80
N GLN A 112 -9.26 2.54 -13.07
CA GLN A 112 -10.34 3.52 -12.86
C GLN A 112 -11.57 2.95 -12.12
N VAL A 113 -11.39 1.83 -11.44
CA VAL A 113 -12.45 1.24 -10.62
C VAL A 113 -12.63 2.10 -9.38
N VAL A 114 -13.86 2.59 -9.14
CA VAL A 114 -14.22 3.26 -7.89
C VAL A 114 -14.21 2.22 -6.77
N THR A 115 -13.24 2.32 -5.87
CA THR A 115 -13.03 1.33 -4.81
C THR A 115 -13.79 1.65 -3.54
N ALA A 116 -13.95 2.93 -3.22
CA ALA A 116 -14.72 3.36 -2.05
C ALA A 116 -15.17 4.83 -2.17
N ALA A 117 -16.31 5.15 -1.55
CA ALA A 117 -16.60 6.53 -1.16
C ALA A 117 -15.84 6.84 0.13
N ASN A 118 -15.12 7.96 0.18
CA ASN A 118 -14.51 8.38 1.42
C ASN A 118 -15.59 8.87 2.41
N LEU A 119 -15.35 8.64 3.69
CA LEU A 119 -16.23 9.05 4.78
C LEU A 119 -15.89 10.46 5.31
N GLY A 120 -15.04 11.19 4.60
CA GLY A 120 -14.50 12.49 5.00
C GLY A 120 -12.98 12.43 5.14
N SER A 121 -12.38 13.47 5.68
CA SER A 121 -10.94 13.51 5.95
C SER A 121 -10.63 13.94 7.37
N VAL A 122 -9.41 13.67 7.83
CA VAL A 122 -8.91 14.04 9.15
C VAL A 122 -7.45 14.46 9.06
N ILE A 123 -7.08 15.51 9.78
CA ILE A 123 -5.67 15.89 9.91
C ILE A 123 -5.07 15.10 11.06
N ILE A 124 -4.00 14.38 10.76
CA ILE A 124 -3.27 13.55 11.70
C ILE A 124 -1.85 14.07 11.81
N THR A 125 -1.40 14.22 13.06
CA THR A 125 0.00 14.48 13.38
C THR A 125 0.57 13.25 14.03
N PHE A 126 1.66 12.74 13.50
CA PHE A 126 2.28 11.49 13.96
C PHE A 126 3.81 11.60 14.00
N ARG A 127 4.44 10.64 14.68
CA ARG A 127 5.89 10.52 14.81
C ARG A 127 6.28 9.03 14.87
N PRO A 128 7.56 8.68 14.67
CA PRO A 128 8.05 7.34 14.93
C PRO A 128 7.86 6.98 16.42
N VAL A 129 7.55 5.71 16.69
CA VAL A 129 7.38 5.22 18.07
C VAL A 129 8.66 5.41 18.88
N GLY A 130 8.51 5.94 20.08
CA GLY A 130 9.63 6.17 21.01
C GLY A 130 10.52 7.37 20.67
N GLN A 131 10.18 8.16 19.66
CA GLN A 131 10.92 9.37 19.28
C GLN A 131 10.04 10.61 19.45
N LEU A 132 10.66 11.74 19.83
CA LEU A 132 9.95 13.02 19.92
C LEU A 132 9.95 13.77 18.58
N THR A 133 10.93 13.51 17.75
CA THR A 133 11.13 14.09 16.41
C THR A 133 11.68 13.01 15.47
N PRO A 134 11.41 13.13 14.16
CA PRO A 134 10.61 14.14 13.47
C PRO A 134 9.10 13.97 13.72
N THR A 135 8.34 15.03 13.47
CA THR A 135 6.89 15.02 13.52
C THR A 135 6.34 15.30 12.14
N PHE A 136 5.43 14.46 11.68
CA PHE A 136 4.80 14.57 10.36
C PHE A 136 3.33 14.94 10.49
N LYS A 137 2.80 15.63 9.48
CA LYS A 137 1.40 16.02 9.43
C LYS A 137 0.81 15.65 8.07
N VAL A 138 -0.33 14.99 8.08
CA VAL A 138 -1.00 14.50 6.86
C VAL A 138 -2.50 14.73 6.95
N ASN A 139 -3.14 14.95 5.79
CA ASN A 139 -4.59 14.95 5.67
C ASN A 139 -5.05 13.59 5.12
N ALA A 140 -5.45 12.71 6.00
CA ALA A 140 -5.85 11.35 5.63
C ALA A 140 -7.34 11.26 5.30
N LEU A 141 -7.68 10.57 4.22
CA LEU A 141 -9.06 10.22 3.87
C LEU A 141 -9.52 9.03 4.71
N ILE A 142 -10.76 9.08 5.19
CA ILE A 142 -11.32 8.03 6.04
C ILE A 142 -11.97 6.97 5.16
N LEU A 143 -11.52 5.73 5.26
CA LEU A 143 -12.09 4.58 4.56
C LEU A 143 -12.64 3.57 5.57
N PRO A 144 -13.64 2.76 5.19
CA PRO A 144 -14.12 1.69 6.06
C PRO A 144 -13.00 0.72 6.48
N LYS A 145 -12.13 0.36 5.53
CA LYS A 145 -10.96 -0.52 5.71
C LYS A 145 -9.88 -0.12 4.70
N ILE A 146 -8.62 -0.26 5.06
CA ILE A 146 -7.48 0.04 4.16
C ILE A 146 -7.21 -1.15 3.22
N CYS A 147 -6.89 -2.29 3.80
CA CYS A 147 -6.62 -3.55 3.09
C CYS A 147 -6.90 -4.73 4.02
N ASP A 148 -6.66 -5.94 3.54
CA ASP A 148 -6.63 -7.12 4.39
C ASP A 148 -5.40 -7.14 5.29
N ASP A 149 -5.41 -8.03 6.30
CA ASP A 149 -4.30 -8.15 7.23
C ASP A 149 -3.00 -8.50 6.51
N LEU A 150 -1.92 -7.82 6.89
CA LEU A 150 -0.59 -7.99 6.31
C LEU A 150 0.38 -8.63 7.32
N PRO A 151 1.30 -9.47 6.83
CA PRO A 151 1.43 -9.99 5.48
C PRO A 151 0.32 -10.99 5.15
N CYS A 152 -0.01 -11.13 3.85
CA CYS A 152 -1.07 -12.06 3.41
C CYS A 152 -0.72 -13.53 3.69
N VAL A 153 0.57 -13.84 3.75
CA VAL A 153 1.12 -15.18 4.03
C VAL A 153 2.04 -15.07 5.24
N SER A 154 1.92 -16.02 6.17
CA SER A 154 2.85 -16.09 7.30
C SER A 154 4.27 -16.39 6.80
N LEU A 155 5.20 -15.51 7.13
CA LEU A 155 6.60 -15.66 6.80
C LEU A 155 7.32 -16.40 7.93
N SER A 156 8.24 -17.33 7.60
CA SER A 156 8.99 -18.01 8.62
C SER A 156 9.91 -17.03 9.35
N ALA A 157 9.81 -17.00 10.69
CA ALA A 157 10.60 -16.10 11.52
C ALA A 157 12.12 -16.33 11.37
N GLU A 158 12.55 -17.53 10.96
CA GLU A 158 13.96 -17.90 10.81
C GLU A 158 14.69 -17.07 9.76
N HIS A 159 14.06 -16.85 8.59
CA HIS A 159 14.66 -16.04 7.52
C HIS A 159 14.81 -14.57 7.90
N TRP A 160 13.96 -14.07 8.81
CA TRP A 160 13.92 -12.67 9.21
C TRP A 160 14.71 -12.38 10.50
N SER A 161 15.02 -13.40 11.29
CA SER A 161 15.78 -13.26 12.55
C SER A 161 17.12 -12.54 12.34
N HIS A 162 17.80 -12.85 11.24
CA HIS A 162 19.08 -12.25 10.87
C HIS A 162 18.98 -10.75 10.56
N PHE A 163 17.91 -10.32 9.90
CA PHE A 163 17.68 -8.89 9.59
C PHE A 163 17.24 -8.12 10.82
N ARG A 164 16.36 -8.70 11.64
CA ARG A 164 15.89 -8.08 12.90
C ARG A 164 17.01 -7.82 13.89
N ALA A 165 18.02 -8.67 13.92
CA ALA A 165 19.15 -8.52 14.82
C ALA A 165 20.11 -7.38 14.43
N LYS A 166 20.08 -6.94 13.15
CA LYS A 166 21.02 -5.98 12.60
C LYS A 166 20.44 -4.60 12.36
N LEU A 167 19.12 -4.49 12.18
CA LEU A 167 18.46 -3.24 11.78
C LEU A 167 17.31 -2.90 12.74
N PRO A 168 17.21 -1.65 13.19
CA PRO A 168 16.04 -1.14 13.90
C PRO A 168 14.90 -1.02 12.91
N LEU A 169 14.00 -2.01 12.88
CA LEU A 169 12.85 -2.02 11.97
C LEU A 169 11.79 -1.01 12.43
N ALA A 170 11.23 -0.26 11.48
CA ALA A 170 10.12 0.65 11.73
C ALA A 170 8.84 -0.09 12.20
N ASP A 171 8.66 -1.35 11.80
CA ASP A 171 7.66 -2.27 12.35
C ASP A 171 8.35 -3.60 12.74
N PRO A 172 8.69 -3.79 14.01
CA PRO A 172 9.28 -5.04 14.50
C PRO A 172 8.38 -6.27 14.32
N SER A 173 7.08 -6.05 14.14
CA SER A 173 6.06 -7.09 13.95
C SER A 173 5.69 -7.32 12.48
N CYS A 174 6.45 -6.79 11.54
CA CYS A 174 6.12 -6.80 10.11
C CYS A 174 5.87 -8.19 9.51
N VAL A 175 6.44 -9.24 10.09
CA VAL A 175 6.23 -10.65 9.67
C VAL A 175 4.97 -11.28 10.28
N SER A 176 4.38 -10.65 11.29
CA SER A 176 3.18 -11.13 11.96
C SER A 176 1.95 -10.54 11.30
N ARG A 177 1.00 -11.41 10.95
CA ARG A 177 -0.24 -11.00 10.31
C ARG A 177 -1.08 -10.13 11.25
N ALA A 178 -1.35 -8.89 10.83
CA ALA A 178 -2.17 -7.95 11.58
C ALA A 178 -2.80 -6.89 10.67
N GLY A 179 -3.84 -6.22 11.16
CA GLY A 179 -4.53 -5.15 10.44
C GLY A 179 -3.66 -3.93 10.19
N ILE A 180 -4.04 -3.15 9.19
CA ILE A 180 -3.43 -1.86 8.84
C ILE A 180 -4.40 -0.75 9.22
N ASP A 181 -3.95 0.17 10.06
CA ASP A 181 -4.72 1.30 10.55
C ASP A 181 -4.65 2.51 9.60
N MET A 182 -3.48 2.74 9.00
CA MET A 182 -3.22 3.83 8.07
C MET A 182 -2.47 3.36 6.83
N LEU A 183 -2.65 4.10 5.74
CA LEU A 183 -1.79 4.06 4.57
C LEU A 183 -1.19 5.45 4.40
N LEU A 184 0.13 5.53 4.34
CA LEU A 184 0.89 6.75 4.12
C LEU A 184 1.33 6.81 2.66
N GLY A 185 0.71 7.73 1.92
CA GLY A 185 0.86 7.87 0.49
C GLY A 185 1.99 8.81 0.08
N ALA A 186 2.07 9.07 -1.22
CA ALA A 186 3.09 9.94 -1.83
C ALA A 186 3.09 11.37 -1.27
N ASP A 187 1.96 11.82 -0.72
CA ASP A 187 1.80 13.13 -0.08
C ASP A 187 2.72 13.34 1.15
N VAL A 188 3.18 12.26 1.78
CA VAL A 188 4.09 12.32 2.93
C VAL A 188 5.29 11.36 2.77
N TYR A 189 5.22 10.39 1.87
CA TYR A 189 6.19 9.29 1.75
C TYR A 189 7.65 9.77 1.65
N SER A 190 7.93 10.79 0.81
CA SER A 190 9.28 11.31 0.64
C SER A 190 9.89 11.92 1.90
N GLN A 191 9.05 12.40 2.83
CA GLN A 191 9.49 12.96 4.10
C GLN A 191 9.80 11.88 5.13
N LEU A 192 9.30 10.65 4.93
CA LEU A 192 9.50 9.53 5.84
C LEU A 192 10.83 8.81 5.60
N LEU A 193 11.40 8.99 4.40
CA LEU A 193 12.68 8.40 4.04
C LEU A 193 13.79 9.30 4.55
N SER A 194 14.48 8.89 5.61
CA SER A 194 15.73 9.51 5.99
C SER A 194 16.79 9.02 5.02
N GLY A 195 17.26 9.91 4.13
CA GLY A 195 18.43 9.64 3.31
C GLY A 195 19.67 9.78 4.17
N GLU A 196 20.26 8.70 4.66
CA GLU A 196 21.64 8.61 5.10
C GLU A 196 22.42 7.82 4.05
#